data_241a3a8b8cd9ddcf494f8e226545ab7e
#
_entry.id   241a3a8b8cd9ddcf494f8e226545ab7e
#
_cell.length_a   1.000
_cell.length_b   1.000
_cell.length_c   1.000
_cell.angle_alpha   90.00
_cell.angle_beta   90.00
_cell.angle_gamma   90.00
#
_symmetry.space_group_name_H-M   'P 1'
#
loop_
_entity.id
_entity.type
_entity.pdbx_description
1 polymer ?
#
loop_
_entity_poly.entity_id
_entity_poly.type
_entity_poly.pdbx_seq_one_letter_code
_entity_poly.pdbx_strand_id
1 'polypeptide(L)'
;ALGLVSSLWLSLILLPFSNHQDPQGGRYFLTLAILIMLACLFVTMCRYQALSKGGWRVAKALGGRRLLPSPADFKEQQLRNVVEEMAIASGMPVPAIYVQDEEPGINSFAAGMTINDAVIVVTQGALTALERDELQAMIAHEFSHIRNGDIRLNTRLAAAMAGLLMIAKLAELLHHDRGNHSSDRLDISIGRRRGTADAFATGCHLLGYGGVLFGDLLKAAVNRQREILADASAVQFTRHPEALANALKKVAGHPYASLMFHPNSRTFSHLFFAQGLDSTFAGLLASHPPLSDRIRQLQPDWDGQYIRSNVGMRQAD
;
A
#
# COMPACT_ATOMS: atom_id res chain seq x y z
N ALA A 1 -20.89 7.92 5.07
CA ALA A 1 -20.69 7.40 3.70
C ALA A 1 -20.32 5.91 3.71
N LEU A 2 -19.31 5.46 4.48
CA LEU A 2 -18.92 4.04 4.57
C LEU A 2 -20.04 3.10 5.06
N GLY A 3 -20.86 3.57 6.02
CA GLY A 3 -21.98 2.79 6.54
C GLY A 3 -23.14 2.60 5.56
N LEU A 4 -23.39 3.56 4.65
CA LEU A 4 -24.42 3.46 3.62
C LEU A 4 -24.01 2.52 2.47
N VAL A 5 -22.76 2.53 2.11
CA VAL A 5 -22.22 1.65 1.06
C VAL A 5 -22.21 0.20 1.54
N SER A 6 -21.81 -0.05 2.79
CA SER A 6 -21.85 -1.39 3.37
C SER A 6 -23.28 -1.93 3.51
N SER A 7 -24.25 -1.08 3.82
CA SER A 7 -25.68 -1.49 3.92
C SER A 7 -26.28 -1.79 2.53
N LEU A 8 -25.91 -1.03 1.50
CA LEU A 8 -26.35 -1.26 0.13
C LEU A 8 -25.75 -2.58 -0.44
N TRP A 9 -24.47 -2.83 -0.18
CA TRP A 9 -23.82 -4.09 -0.57
C TRP A 9 -24.39 -5.29 0.20
N LEU A 10 -24.65 -5.12 1.49
CA LEU A 10 -25.29 -6.16 2.30
C LEU A 10 -26.70 -6.49 1.78
N SER A 11 -27.49 -5.48 1.40
CA SER A 11 -28.83 -5.68 0.83
C SER A 11 -28.79 -6.34 -0.55
N LEU A 12 -27.82 -6.00 -1.42
CA LEU A 12 -27.66 -6.63 -2.74
C LEU A 12 -27.27 -8.13 -2.64
N ILE A 13 -26.52 -8.51 -1.61
CA ILE A 13 -26.11 -9.89 -1.36
C ILE A 13 -27.20 -10.68 -0.65
N LEU A 14 -28.04 -10.01 0.14
CA LEU A 14 -29.16 -10.64 0.84
C LEU A 14 -30.38 -10.88 -0.07
N LEU A 15 -30.51 -10.13 -1.19
CA LEU A 15 -31.60 -10.26 -2.17
C LEU A 15 -31.82 -11.69 -2.72
N PRO A 16 -30.78 -12.47 -3.11
CA PRO A 16 -31.00 -13.83 -3.61
C PRO A 16 -31.40 -14.84 -2.52
N PHE A 17 -31.20 -14.52 -1.24
CA PHE A 17 -31.48 -15.42 -0.10
C PHE A 17 -32.77 -15.07 0.64
N SER A 18 -33.48 -14.05 0.20
CA SER A 18 -34.81 -13.67 0.74
C SER A 18 -35.92 -14.58 0.22
N ASN A 19 -35.66 -15.87 0.09
CA ASN A 19 -36.69 -16.82 -0.23
C ASN A 19 -37.64 -16.92 0.99
N HIS A 20 -38.81 -16.29 0.88
CA HIS A 20 -39.81 -16.11 1.95
C HIS A 20 -40.35 -17.43 2.55
N GLN A 21 -39.86 -18.58 2.14
CA GLN A 21 -40.38 -19.90 2.57
C GLN A 21 -39.62 -20.53 3.77
N ASP A 22 -38.45 -19.97 4.17
CA ASP A 22 -37.72 -20.47 5.36
C ASP A 22 -37.21 -19.31 6.23
N PRO A 23 -38.01 -18.89 7.23
CA PRO A 23 -37.63 -17.80 8.14
C PRO A 23 -36.45 -18.16 9.05
N GLN A 24 -36.12 -19.44 9.23
CA GLN A 24 -34.95 -19.86 10.03
C GLN A 24 -33.67 -19.73 9.22
N GLY A 25 -33.66 -20.05 7.92
CA GLY A 25 -32.52 -19.88 7.04
C GLY A 25 -32.05 -18.44 6.95
N GLY A 26 -32.98 -17.49 6.86
CA GLY A 26 -32.69 -16.05 6.87
C GLY A 26 -32.02 -15.55 8.16
N ARG A 27 -32.45 -16.07 9.32
CA ARG A 27 -31.83 -15.74 10.62
C ARG A 27 -30.41 -16.26 10.75
N TYR A 28 -30.14 -17.49 10.36
CA TYR A 28 -28.79 -18.07 10.36
C TYR A 28 -27.84 -17.30 9.45
N PHE A 29 -28.31 -16.89 8.27
CA PHE A 29 -27.53 -16.09 7.34
C PHE A 29 -27.20 -14.70 7.91
N LEU A 30 -28.17 -14.01 8.51
CA LEU A 30 -27.97 -12.72 9.14
C LEU A 30 -26.98 -12.81 10.31
N THR A 31 -27.11 -13.82 11.17
CA THR A 31 -26.17 -14.01 12.29
C THR A 31 -24.76 -14.26 11.81
N LEU A 32 -24.57 -15.07 10.76
CA LEU A 32 -23.26 -15.33 10.17
C LEU A 32 -22.66 -14.06 9.55
N ALA A 33 -23.45 -13.27 8.83
CA ALA A 33 -22.99 -12.00 8.25
C ALA A 33 -22.55 -11.01 9.34
N ILE A 34 -23.29 -10.93 10.44
CA ILE A 34 -22.92 -10.11 11.61
C ILE A 34 -21.61 -10.60 12.23
N LEU A 35 -21.45 -11.91 12.40
CA LEU A 35 -20.20 -12.49 12.96
C LEU A 35 -18.99 -12.17 12.08
N ILE A 36 -19.11 -12.30 10.76
CA ILE A 36 -18.04 -11.94 9.82
C ILE A 36 -17.73 -10.45 9.93
N MET A 37 -18.74 -9.60 9.96
CA MET A 37 -18.54 -8.15 10.11
C MET A 37 -17.83 -7.80 11.43
N LEU A 38 -18.21 -8.42 12.53
CA LEU A 38 -17.57 -8.24 13.84
C LEU A 38 -16.12 -8.72 13.83
N ALA A 39 -15.84 -9.87 13.19
CA ALA A 39 -14.48 -10.38 13.03
C ALA A 39 -13.61 -9.42 12.19
N CYS A 40 -14.14 -8.84 11.12
CA CYS A 40 -13.44 -7.84 10.30
C CYS A 40 -13.16 -6.55 11.09
N LEU A 41 -14.13 -6.07 11.85
CA LEU A 41 -13.94 -4.91 12.73
C LEU A 41 -12.89 -5.21 13.80
N PHE A 42 -12.91 -6.39 14.39
CA PHE A 42 -11.92 -6.82 15.37
C PHE A 42 -10.51 -6.85 14.78
N VAL A 43 -10.34 -7.47 13.61
CA VAL A 43 -9.02 -7.50 12.91
C VAL A 43 -8.57 -6.09 12.55
N THR A 44 -9.46 -5.25 12.01
CA THR A 44 -9.16 -3.84 11.72
C THR A 44 -8.70 -3.10 12.96
N MET A 45 -9.41 -3.28 14.09
CA MET A 45 -9.05 -2.65 15.37
C MET A 45 -7.70 -3.15 15.89
N CYS A 46 -7.46 -4.46 15.88
CA CYS A 46 -6.18 -5.04 16.29
C CYS A 46 -5.02 -4.52 15.43
N ARG A 47 -5.21 -4.44 14.11
CA ARG A 47 -4.21 -3.89 13.18
C ARG A 47 -3.99 -2.41 13.41
N TYR A 48 -5.06 -1.64 13.60
CA TYR A 48 -4.96 -0.22 13.92
C TYR A 48 -4.17 0.00 15.21
N GLN A 49 -4.49 -0.71 16.29
CA GLN A 49 -3.75 -0.64 17.55
C GLN A 49 -2.29 -1.07 17.39
N ALA A 50 -2.02 -2.08 16.57
CA ALA A 50 -0.65 -2.52 16.30
C ALA A 50 0.16 -1.45 15.55
N LEU A 51 -0.42 -0.83 14.51
CA LEU A 51 0.24 0.17 13.67
C LEU A 51 0.31 1.54 14.37
N SER A 52 -0.66 1.88 15.21
CA SER A 52 -0.69 3.17 15.95
C SER A 52 0.38 3.30 17.04
N LYS A 53 1.11 2.23 17.35
CA LYS A 53 2.24 2.27 18.30
C LYS A 53 3.50 2.93 17.75
N GLY A 54 3.45 3.47 16.52
CA GLY A 54 4.52 4.24 15.89
C GLY A 54 4.96 3.69 14.54
N GLY A 55 5.49 4.58 13.71
CA GLY A 55 5.91 4.28 12.34
C GLY A 55 6.96 3.17 12.24
N TRP A 56 7.79 2.98 13.27
CA TRP A 56 8.80 1.91 13.33
C TRP A 56 8.21 0.50 13.14
N ARG A 57 6.94 0.29 13.50
CA ARG A 57 6.28 -1.00 13.29
C ARG A 57 6.00 -1.27 11.81
N VAL A 58 5.62 -0.24 11.07
CA VAL A 58 5.45 -0.35 9.62
C VAL A 58 6.80 -0.61 8.95
N ALA A 59 7.84 0.14 9.34
CA ALA A 59 9.19 -0.06 8.83
C ALA A 59 9.68 -1.50 9.05
N LYS A 60 9.54 -2.04 10.27
CA LYS A 60 9.90 -3.43 10.58
C LYS A 60 9.03 -4.46 9.87
N ALA A 61 7.72 -4.21 9.72
CA ALA A 61 6.81 -5.12 9.02
C ALA A 61 7.15 -5.25 7.53
N LEU A 62 7.90 -4.31 6.98
CA LEU A 62 8.42 -4.28 5.61
C LEU A 62 9.93 -4.57 5.54
N GLY A 63 10.52 -5.20 6.56
CA GLY A 63 11.93 -5.61 6.55
C GLY A 63 12.94 -4.48 6.73
N GLY A 64 12.52 -3.28 7.14
CA GLY A 64 13.42 -2.15 7.33
C GLY A 64 14.38 -2.33 8.51
N ARG A 65 15.67 -2.14 8.26
CA ARG A 65 16.73 -2.04 9.25
C ARG A 65 16.86 -0.58 9.69
N ARG A 66 16.93 -0.33 11.00
CA ARG A 66 17.14 1.02 11.52
C ARG A 66 18.55 1.50 11.21
N LEU A 67 18.66 2.70 10.64
CA LEU A 67 19.94 3.34 10.40
C LEU A 67 20.60 3.77 11.72
N LEU A 68 21.89 3.48 11.83
CA LEU A 68 22.68 3.87 13.00
C LEU A 68 22.96 5.37 13.01
N PRO A 69 23.22 5.97 14.18
CA PRO A 69 23.58 7.38 14.29
C PRO A 69 24.87 7.77 13.55
N SER A 70 25.79 6.85 13.38
CA SER A 70 27.06 7.05 12.67
C SER A 70 27.27 5.85 11.73
N PRO A 71 26.62 5.84 10.54
CA PRO A 71 26.81 4.75 9.61
C PRO A 71 28.22 4.79 9.00
N ALA A 72 28.78 3.61 8.74
CA ALA A 72 30.09 3.50 8.10
C ALA A 72 30.01 3.67 6.58
N ASP A 73 28.86 3.35 5.99
CA ASP A 73 28.63 3.48 4.55
C ASP A 73 28.38 4.93 4.14
N PHE A 74 29.04 5.36 3.07
CA PHE A 74 28.95 6.74 2.55
C PHE A 74 27.52 7.11 2.11
N LYS A 75 26.80 6.20 1.47
CA LYS A 75 25.42 6.44 1.00
C LYS A 75 24.43 6.55 2.15
N GLU A 76 24.62 5.75 3.18
CA GLU A 76 23.82 5.84 4.41
C GLU A 76 24.10 7.15 5.17
N GLN A 77 25.36 7.59 5.21
CA GLN A 77 25.73 8.88 5.79
C GLN A 77 25.12 10.04 4.98
N GLN A 78 25.14 9.95 3.65
CA GLN A 78 24.50 10.91 2.76
C GLN A 78 22.99 10.97 3.02
N LEU A 79 22.30 9.82 3.14
CA LEU A 79 20.87 9.77 3.47
C LEU A 79 20.60 10.48 4.79
N ARG A 80 21.39 10.20 5.81
CA ARG A 80 21.23 10.82 7.12
C ARG A 80 21.35 12.34 7.04
N ASN A 81 22.38 12.86 6.38
CA ASN A 81 22.61 14.30 6.21
C ASN A 81 21.42 14.94 5.48
N VAL A 82 20.92 14.31 4.41
CA VAL A 82 19.76 14.77 3.65
C VAL A 82 18.50 14.83 4.55
N VAL A 83 18.25 13.81 5.37
CA VAL A 83 17.10 13.81 6.29
C VAL A 83 17.21 14.91 7.34
N GLU A 84 18.41 15.14 7.90
CA GLU A 84 18.66 16.21 8.87
C GLU A 84 18.45 17.60 8.21
N GLU A 85 18.93 17.82 6.99
CA GLU A 85 18.71 19.04 6.21
C GLU A 85 17.22 19.29 5.96
N MET A 86 16.48 18.24 5.58
CA MET A 86 15.04 18.37 5.34
C MET A 86 14.25 18.60 6.62
N ALA A 87 14.68 18.06 7.75
CA ALA A 87 14.10 18.35 9.04
C ALA A 87 14.22 19.85 9.39
N ILE A 88 15.40 20.43 9.15
CA ILE A 88 15.63 21.87 9.32
C ILE A 88 14.77 22.68 8.35
N ALA A 89 14.78 22.35 7.05
CA ALA A 89 14.05 23.07 6.01
C ALA A 89 12.53 23.07 6.23
N SER A 90 11.99 21.97 6.76
CA SER A 90 10.54 21.80 7.03
C SER A 90 10.11 22.27 8.41
N GLY A 91 11.06 22.54 9.32
CA GLY A 91 10.80 22.90 10.72
C GLY A 91 10.26 21.75 11.56
N MET A 92 10.62 20.50 11.23
CA MET A 92 10.16 19.29 11.92
C MET A 92 11.31 18.57 12.64
N PRO A 93 11.02 17.76 13.67
CA PRO A 93 12.03 16.92 14.28
C PRO A 93 12.56 15.89 13.27
N VAL A 94 13.84 15.49 13.45
CA VAL A 94 14.47 14.46 12.61
C VAL A 94 13.76 13.11 12.83
N PRO A 95 13.10 12.52 11.83
CA PRO A 95 12.47 11.23 11.95
C PRO A 95 13.51 10.11 12.04
N ALA A 96 13.12 8.97 12.64
CA ALA A 96 13.97 7.79 12.61
C ALA A 96 14.06 7.23 11.18
N ILE A 97 15.26 6.89 10.74
CA ILE A 97 15.56 6.45 9.38
C ILE A 97 15.69 4.92 9.37
N TYR A 98 15.13 4.31 8.35
CA TYR A 98 15.23 2.88 8.07
C TYR A 98 15.65 2.64 6.64
N VAL A 99 16.42 1.58 6.40
CA VAL A 99 16.87 1.14 5.08
C VAL A 99 16.34 -0.27 4.83
N GLN A 100 15.83 -0.51 3.63
CA GLN A 100 15.42 -1.83 3.15
C GLN A 100 16.51 -2.39 2.25
N ASP A 101 17.41 -3.18 2.84
CA ASP A 101 18.64 -3.67 2.20
C ASP A 101 18.36 -4.65 1.03
N GLU A 102 17.23 -5.37 1.07
CA GLU A 102 16.85 -6.38 0.08
C GLU A 102 16.00 -5.84 -1.08
N GLU A 103 15.60 -4.56 -1.04
CA GLU A 103 14.72 -3.96 -2.05
C GLU A 103 15.52 -3.22 -3.11
N PRO A 104 15.64 -3.80 -4.34
CA PRO A 104 16.43 -3.21 -5.41
C PRO A 104 15.71 -2.09 -6.17
N GLY A 105 14.38 -1.97 -6.06
CA GLY A 105 13.61 -0.90 -6.67
C GLY A 105 13.88 0.45 -6.02
N ILE A 106 13.67 1.54 -6.76
CA ILE A 106 13.83 2.92 -6.25
C ILE A 106 12.52 3.33 -5.56
N ASN A 107 12.51 3.32 -4.22
CA ASN A 107 11.33 3.71 -3.47
C ASN A 107 11.67 4.28 -2.09
N SER A 108 10.71 4.98 -1.51
CA SER A 108 10.72 5.47 -0.12
C SER A 108 9.30 5.52 0.42
N PHE A 109 9.17 5.68 1.72
CA PHE A 109 7.90 6.01 2.33
C PHE A 109 8.07 6.59 3.74
N ALA A 110 7.09 7.39 4.15
CA ALA A 110 6.93 7.84 5.51
C ALA A 110 5.80 7.07 6.20
N ALA A 111 5.99 6.72 7.48
CA ALA A 111 4.98 6.06 8.29
C ALA A 111 4.96 6.62 9.72
N GLY A 112 3.79 6.57 10.37
CA GLY A 112 3.59 7.07 11.73
C GLY A 112 2.16 7.53 11.98
N MET A 113 1.91 8.02 13.18
CA MET A 113 0.62 8.62 13.58
C MET A 113 0.73 10.12 13.82
N THR A 114 1.91 10.57 14.15
CA THR A 114 2.24 11.96 14.49
C THR A 114 3.61 12.32 13.96
N ILE A 115 3.94 13.60 13.92
CA ILE A 115 5.28 14.07 13.54
C ILE A 115 6.38 13.47 14.44
N ASN A 116 6.07 13.24 15.73
CA ASN A 116 7.05 12.77 16.71
C ASN A 116 7.36 11.28 16.62
N ASP A 117 6.46 10.47 16.06
CA ASP A 117 6.64 9.03 15.87
C ASP A 117 6.84 8.64 14.40
N ALA A 118 7.02 9.66 13.56
CA ALA A 118 7.26 9.48 12.14
C ALA A 118 8.61 8.78 11.90
N VAL A 119 8.62 7.92 10.90
CA VAL A 119 9.83 7.29 10.36
C VAL A 119 9.88 7.49 8.85
N ILE A 120 11.08 7.56 8.31
CA ILE A 120 11.33 7.51 6.86
C ILE A 120 12.04 6.21 6.54
N VAL A 121 11.57 5.53 5.53
CA VAL A 121 12.14 4.28 5.03
C VAL A 121 12.57 4.48 3.59
N VAL A 122 13.79 4.03 3.26
CA VAL A 122 14.38 4.16 1.92
C VAL A 122 14.89 2.79 1.48
N THR A 123 14.67 2.45 0.23
CA THR A 123 15.17 1.20 -0.36
C THR A 123 16.65 1.29 -0.70
N GLN A 124 17.33 0.14 -0.74
CA GLN A 124 18.71 0.05 -1.20
C GLN A 124 18.85 0.51 -2.66
N GLY A 125 17.84 0.22 -3.50
CA GLY A 125 17.81 0.71 -4.87
C GLY A 125 17.82 2.24 -4.97
N ALA A 126 17.08 2.93 -4.10
CA ALA A 126 17.10 4.40 -4.06
C ALA A 126 18.47 4.95 -3.63
N LEU A 127 19.10 4.35 -2.62
CA LEU A 127 20.43 4.77 -2.16
C LEU A 127 21.51 4.59 -3.23
N THR A 128 21.41 3.55 -4.04
CA THR A 128 22.42 3.26 -5.08
C THR A 128 22.21 4.04 -6.37
N ALA A 129 20.97 4.26 -6.79
CA ALA A 129 20.63 4.84 -8.08
C ALA A 129 20.50 6.37 -8.06
N LEU A 130 20.10 6.95 -6.92
CA LEU A 130 19.85 8.39 -6.84
C LEU A 130 21.12 9.16 -6.48
N GLU A 131 21.28 10.31 -7.16
CA GLU A 131 22.23 11.34 -6.77
C GLU A 131 21.75 12.07 -5.51
N ARG A 132 22.64 12.83 -4.88
CA ARG A 132 22.33 13.51 -3.61
C ARG A 132 21.08 14.39 -3.70
N ASP A 133 20.98 15.21 -4.75
CA ASP A 133 19.88 16.18 -4.90
C ASP A 133 18.56 15.47 -5.23
N GLU A 134 18.61 14.38 -6.00
CA GLU A 134 17.47 13.52 -6.30
C GLU A 134 16.96 12.80 -5.04
N LEU A 135 17.89 12.27 -4.23
CA LEU A 135 17.57 11.68 -2.93
C LEU A 135 16.96 12.73 -2.00
N GLN A 136 17.50 13.95 -1.99
CA GLN A 136 16.96 15.07 -1.21
C GLN A 136 15.54 15.43 -1.63
N ALA A 137 15.26 15.47 -2.93
CA ALA A 137 13.92 15.75 -3.45
C ALA A 137 12.93 14.64 -3.09
N MET A 138 13.33 13.37 -3.17
CA MET A 138 12.52 12.23 -2.73
C MET A 138 12.23 12.29 -1.21
N ILE A 139 13.23 12.57 -0.39
CA ILE A 139 13.05 12.74 1.06
C ILE A 139 12.18 13.96 1.39
N ALA A 140 12.32 15.05 0.66
CA ALA A 140 11.47 16.25 0.82
C ALA A 140 9.98 15.92 0.56
N HIS A 141 9.70 15.06 -0.42
CA HIS A 141 8.36 14.54 -0.69
C HIS A 141 7.81 13.78 0.52
N GLU A 142 8.59 12.90 1.14
CA GLU A 142 8.19 12.19 2.36
C GLU A 142 7.93 13.14 3.55
N PHE A 143 8.76 14.17 3.70
CA PHE A 143 8.55 15.21 4.71
C PHE A 143 7.23 15.96 4.50
N SER A 144 6.79 16.14 3.24
CA SER A 144 5.47 16.71 2.96
C SER A 144 4.34 15.84 3.53
N HIS A 145 4.40 14.53 3.34
CA HIS A 145 3.41 13.60 3.89
C HIS A 145 3.37 13.61 5.43
N ILE A 146 4.52 13.73 6.07
CA ILE A 146 4.60 13.86 7.53
C ILE A 146 3.93 15.17 7.97
N ARG A 147 4.30 16.30 7.35
CA ARG A 147 3.80 17.62 7.68
C ARG A 147 2.30 17.76 7.49
N ASN A 148 1.77 17.20 6.41
CA ASN A 148 0.33 17.26 6.07
C ASN A 148 -0.52 16.25 6.85
N GLY A 149 0.11 15.38 7.68
CA GLY A 149 -0.59 14.35 8.46
C GLY A 149 -1.09 13.17 7.62
N ASP A 150 -0.61 13.01 6.39
CA ASP A 150 -0.96 11.91 5.49
C ASP A 150 -0.58 10.56 6.06
N ILE A 151 0.55 10.49 6.80
CA ILE A 151 1.01 9.28 7.47
C ILE A 151 -0.06 8.68 8.39
N ARG A 152 -0.83 9.53 9.11
CA ARG A 152 -1.92 9.09 9.98
C ARG A 152 -3.10 8.50 9.19
N LEU A 153 -3.47 9.16 8.08
CA LEU A 153 -4.52 8.66 7.21
C LEU A 153 -4.13 7.33 6.57
N ASN A 154 -2.91 7.26 6.06
CA ASN A 154 -2.37 6.07 5.41
C ASN A 154 -2.31 4.88 6.38
N THR A 155 -1.92 5.10 7.64
CA THR A 155 -1.94 4.07 8.68
C THR A 155 -3.36 3.56 8.95
N ARG A 156 -4.37 4.45 8.96
CA ARG A 156 -5.80 4.05 9.11
C ARG A 156 -6.29 3.25 7.89
N LEU A 157 -5.91 3.67 6.69
CA LEU A 157 -6.24 2.95 5.46
C LEU A 157 -5.60 1.55 5.45
N ALA A 158 -4.33 1.43 5.84
CA ALA A 158 -3.65 0.15 5.96
C ALA A 158 -4.35 -0.81 6.93
N ALA A 159 -4.80 -0.30 8.08
CA ALA A 159 -5.54 -1.10 9.05
C ALA A 159 -6.91 -1.55 8.50
N ALA A 160 -7.64 -0.66 7.82
CA ALA A 160 -8.93 -0.98 7.20
C ALA A 160 -8.77 -2.03 6.09
N MET A 161 -7.75 -1.90 5.25
CA MET A 161 -7.44 -2.88 4.19
C MET A 161 -7.11 -4.25 4.75
N ALA A 162 -6.43 -4.34 5.89
CA ALA A 162 -6.13 -5.62 6.52
C ALA A 162 -7.41 -6.38 6.93
N GLY A 163 -8.46 -5.66 7.39
CA GLY A 163 -9.77 -6.26 7.67
C GLY A 163 -10.47 -6.79 6.41
N LEU A 164 -10.43 -6.01 5.31
CA LEU A 164 -11.01 -6.43 4.03
C LEU A 164 -10.27 -7.63 3.41
N LEU A 165 -8.95 -7.62 3.46
CA LEU A 165 -8.11 -8.73 2.98
C LEU A 165 -8.35 -10.01 3.78
N MET A 166 -8.75 -9.92 5.05
CA MET A 166 -9.11 -11.11 5.84
C MET A 166 -10.33 -11.81 5.27
N ILE A 167 -11.36 -11.07 4.80
CA ILE A 167 -12.55 -11.66 4.16
C ILE A 167 -12.15 -12.42 2.91
N ALA A 168 -11.31 -11.81 2.05
CA ALA A 168 -10.83 -12.45 0.84
C ALA A 168 -10.04 -13.74 1.15
N LYS A 169 -9.15 -13.71 2.14
CA LYS A 169 -8.40 -14.90 2.59
C LYS A 169 -9.30 -15.98 3.18
N LEU A 170 -10.32 -15.60 3.95
CA LEU A 170 -11.30 -16.57 4.48
C LEU A 170 -12.07 -17.25 3.33
N ALA A 171 -12.45 -16.47 2.31
CA ALA A 171 -13.10 -17.01 1.12
C ALA A 171 -12.19 -18.00 0.36
N GLU A 172 -10.90 -17.68 0.21
CA GLU A 172 -9.91 -18.58 -0.40
C GLU A 172 -9.77 -19.89 0.38
N LEU A 173 -9.68 -19.82 1.70
CA LEU A 173 -9.60 -21.00 2.56
C LEU A 173 -10.83 -21.91 2.42
N LEU A 174 -12.04 -21.32 2.37
CA LEU A 174 -13.28 -22.04 2.17
C LEU A 174 -13.37 -22.70 0.79
N HIS A 175 -12.70 -22.15 -0.23
CA HIS A 175 -12.61 -22.78 -1.55
C HIS A 175 -11.50 -23.82 -1.65
N HIS A 176 -10.35 -23.61 -0.99
CA HIS A 176 -9.20 -24.51 -1.09
C HIS A 176 -9.43 -25.85 -0.42
N ASP A 177 -10.13 -25.88 0.72
CA ASP A 177 -10.48 -27.12 1.45
C ASP A 177 -11.39 -28.06 0.63
N ARG A 178 -12.06 -27.54 -0.40
CA ARG A 178 -12.94 -28.30 -1.31
C ARG A 178 -12.23 -28.92 -2.50
N GLY A 179 -11.09 -28.34 -2.92
CA GLY A 179 -10.29 -28.86 -4.05
C GLY A 179 -9.54 -30.13 -3.71
N ASN A 180 -9.28 -30.41 -2.44
CA ASN A 180 -8.44 -31.53 -2.01
C ASN A 180 -9.24 -32.84 -1.70
N HIS A 181 -10.57 -32.80 -1.74
CA HIS A 181 -11.43 -33.96 -1.52
C HIS A 181 -12.08 -34.53 -2.78
N SER A 182 -11.71 -34.08 -3.99
CA SER A 182 -12.33 -34.51 -5.24
C SER A 182 -11.48 -35.42 -6.12
N SER A 183 -10.48 -36.13 -5.56
CA SER A 183 -9.79 -37.20 -6.28
C SER A 183 -10.12 -38.56 -5.67
N ASP A 184 -11.37 -38.98 -5.67
CA ASP A 184 -11.83 -40.35 -5.89
C ASP A 184 -13.34 -40.44 -5.74
N ARG A 185 -13.93 -41.04 -6.75
CA ARG A 185 -15.32 -41.46 -6.95
C ARG A 185 -16.25 -40.52 -7.67
N LEU A 186 -16.51 -40.92 -8.92
CA LEU A 186 -17.72 -40.61 -9.65
C LEU A 186 -18.93 -41.07 -8.82
N ASP A 187 -19.48 -40.20 -8.00
CA ASP A 187 -20.75 -40.43 -7.33
C ASP A 187 -21.75 -39.41 -7.80
N ILE A 188 -22.57 -39.80 -8.78
CA ILE A 188 -23.72 -39.06 -9.26
C ILE A 188 -24.81 -39.15 -8.19
N SER A 189 -24.68 -38.38 -7.12
CA SER A 189 -25.79 -38.13 -6.19
C SER A 189 -26.18 -36.67 -6.26
N ILE A 190 -27.15 -36.39 -7.09
CA ILE A 190 -27.89 -35.12 -7.18
C ILE A 190 -28.62 -34.92 -5.85
N GLY A 191 -28.02 -34.21 -4.90
CA GLY A 191 -28.57 -33.95 -3.58
C GLY A 191 -28.39 -32.48 -3.15
N ARG A 192 -29.40 -31.74 -3.30
CA ARG A 192 -29.92 -30.44 -2.77
C ARG A 192 -29.16 -29.64 -1.69
N ARG A 193 -28.05 -30.10 -1.12
CA ARG A 193 -27.25 -29.39 -0.10
C ARG A 193 -26.00 -28.69 -0.62
N ARG A 194 -25.59 -28.91 -1.86
CA ARG A 194 -24.39 -28.28 -2.47
C ARG A 194 -24.61 -26.78 -2.77
N GLY A 195 -25.80 -26.38 -3.13
CA GLY A 195 -26.10 -25.03 -3.61
C GLY A 195 -25.94 -23.92 -2.58
N THR A 196 -26.29 -24.15 -1.31
CA THR A 196 -26.25 -23.06 -0.29
C THR A 196 -24.83 -22.76 0.19
N ALA A 197 -23.99 -23.79 0.34
CA ALA A 197 -22.60 -23.61 0.77
C ALA A 197 -21.71 -23.02 -0.34
N ASP A 198 -21.98 -23.37 -1.61
CA ASP A 198 -21.30 -22.79 -2.76
C ASP A 198 -21.75 -21.35 -3.02
N ALA A 199 -23.03 -21.05 -2.82
CA ALA A 199 -23.55 -19.69 -2.88
C ALA A 199 -22.95 -18.82 -1.77
N PHE A 200 -22.78 -19.36 -0.55
CA PHE A 200 -22.15 -18.66 0.56
C PHE A 200 -20.67 -18.38 0.27
N ALA A 201 -19.89 -19.37 -0.18
CA ALA A 201 -18.49 -19.19 -0.52
C ALA A 201 -18.30 -18.18 -1.67
N THR A 202 -19.16 -18.24 -2.69
CA THR A 202 -19.19 -17.27 -3.79
C THR A 202 -19.55 -15.86 -3.29
N GLY A 203 -20.51 -15.74 -2.36
CA GLY A 203 -20.86 -14.49 -1.72
C GLY A 203 -19.69 -13.88 -0.93
N CYS A 204 -18.97 -14.69 -0.15
CA CYS A 204 -17.76 -14.26 0.55
C CYS A 204 -16.65 -13.84 -0.40
N HIS A 205 -16.50 -14.53 -1.54
CA HIS A 205 -15.54 -14.17 -2.58
C HIS A 205 -15.85 -12.82 -3.22
N LEU A 206 -17.09 -12.61 -3.63
CA LEU A 206 -17.57 -11.33 -4.18
C LEU A 206 -17.43 -10.19 -3.18
N LEU A 207 -17.75 -10.42 -1.90
CA LEU A 207 -17.58 -9.44 -0.82
C LEU A 207 -16.11 -9.12 -0.59
N GLY A 208 -15.26 -10.13 -0.51
CA GLY A 208 -13.83 -9.96 -0.25
C GLY A 208 -13.15 -9.20 -1.39
N TYR A 209 -13.31 -9.65 -2.63
CA TYR A 209 -12.70 -8.99 -3.79
C TYR A 209 -13.34 -7.64 -4.12
N GLY A 210 -14.66 -7.51 -3.99
CA GLY A 210 -15.36 -6.23 -4.14
C GLY A 210 -14.93 -5.22 -3.10
N GLY A 211 -14.74 -5.66 -1.85
CA GLY A 211 -14.21 -4.82 -0.77
C GLY A 211 -12.77 -4.37 -1.00
N VAL A 212 -11.91 -5.26 -1.50
CA VAL A 212 -10.52 -4.92 -1.86
C VAL A 212 -10.51 -3.92 -3.02
N LEU A 213 -11.29 -4.18 -4.08
CA LEU A 213 -11.42 -3.27 -5.23
C LEU A 213 -11.90 -1.87 -4.79
N PHE A 214 -12.95 -1.81 -3.96
CA PHE A 214 -13.44 -0.54 -3.44
C PHE A 214 -12.41 0.16 -2.55
N GLY A 215 -11.68 -0.59 -1.73
CA GLY A 215 -10.58 -0.05 -0.92
C GLY A 215 -9.44 0.52 -1.77
N ASP A 216 -9.10 -0.14 -2.88
CA ASP A 216 -8.09 0.34 -3.82
C ASP A 216 -8.56 1.58 -4.58
N LEU A 217 -9.82 1.65 -5.00
CA LEU A 217 -10.42 2.85 -5.59
C LEU A 217 -10.42 4.03 -4.62
N LEU A 218 -10.78 3.78 -3.35
CA LEU A 218 -10.78 4.81 -2.32
C LEU A 218 -9.36 5.33 -2.05
N LYS A 219 -8.38 4.44 -1.96
CA LYS A 219 -6.95 4.82 -1.84
C LYS A 219 -6.51 5.67 -3.03
N ALA A 220 -6.82 5.22 -4.25
CA ALA A 220 -6.46 5.94 -5.45
C ALA A 220 -7.08 7.35 -5.49
N ALA A 221 -8.35 7.49 -5.16
CA ALA A 221 -9.05 8.78 -5.15
C ALA A 221 -8.48 9.76 -4.13
N VAL A 222 -8.15 9.27 -2.92
CA VAL A 222 -7.61 10.11 -1.84
C VAL A 222 -6.14 10.49 -2.09
N ASN A 223 -5.33 9.56 -2.58
CA ASN A 223 -3.89 9.77 -2.68
C ASN A 223 -3.49 10.65 -3.86
N ARG A 224 -4.17 10.58 -5.02
CA ARG A 224 -3.75 11.33 -6.21
C ARG A 224 -3.59 12.84 -5.98
N GLN A 225 -4.52 13.47 -5.27
CA GLN A 225 -4.43 14.91 -4.98
C GLN A 225 -3.32 15.23 -3.98
N ARG A 226 -3.05 14.29 -3.05
CA ARG A 226 -2.00 14.43 -2.03
C ARG A 226 -0.61 14.29 -2.61
N GLU A 227 -0.44 13.42 -3.62
CA GLU A 227 0.83 13.28 -4.35
C GLU A 227 1.23 14.60 -5.06
N ILE A 228 0.29 15.24 -5.74
CA ILE A 228 0.54 16.54 -6.40
C ILE A 228 0.94 17.59 -5.36
N LEU A 229 0.26 17.61 -4.21
CA LEU A 229 0.61 18.54 -3.12
C LEU A 229 1.98 18.21 -2.52
N ALA A 230 2.32 16.92 -2.39
CA ALA A 230 3.60 16.47 -1.86
C ALA A 230 4.75 16.85 -2.81
N ASP A 231 4.57 16.67 -4.13
CA ASP A 231 5.54 17.09 -5.13
C ASP A 231 5.76 18.62 -5.09
N ALA A 232 4.68 19.40 -5.03
CA ALA A 232 4.78 20.87 -4.91
C ALA A 232 5.48 21.30 -3.61
N SER A 233 5.21 20.63 -2.50
CA SER A 233 5.86 20.90 -1.21
C SER A 233 7.34 20.51 -1.23
N ALA A 234 7.68 19.39 -1.87
CA ALA A 234 9.07 18.95 -2.03
C ALA A 234 9.88 20.01 -2.81
N VAL A 235 9.30 20.54 -3.89
CA VAL A 235 9.91 21.66 -4.65
C VAL A 235 10.03 22.92 -3.78
N GLN A 236 9.03 23.22 -2.94
CA GLN A 236 9.10 24.36 -2.03
C GLN A 236 10.24 24.23 -1.01
N PHE A 237 10.48 23.01 -0.46
CA PHE A 237 11.55 22.77 0.50
C PHE A 237 12.93 22.78 -0.14
N THR A 238 13.08 22.15 -1.31
CA THR A 238 14.39 22.01 -1.99
C THR A 238 14.71 23.17 -2.91
N ARG A 239 13.69 23.87 -3.43
CA ARG A 239 13.77 24.86 -4.51
C ARG A 239 14.43 24.31 -5.79
N HIS A 240 14.34 23.00 -5.98
CA HIS A 240 15.00 22.29 -7.08
C HIS A 240 14.02 21.30 -7.76
N PRO A 241 13.09 21.79 -8.61
CA PRO A 241 12.10 20.93 -9.27
C PRO A 241 12.72 19.89 -10.19
N GLU A 242 13.84 20.20 -10.82
CA GLU A 242 14.55 19.29 -11.73
C GLU A 242 15.07 18.04 -11.01
N ALA A 243 15.52 18.17 -9.76
CA ALA A 243 15.99 17.04 -8.97
C ALA A 243 14.86 16.01 -8.72
N LEU A 244 13.65 16.50 -8.38
CA LEU A 244 12.48 15.63 -8.22
C LEU A 244 12.06 14.99 -9.56
N ALA A 245 12.06 15.78 -10.64
CA ALA A 245 11.75 15.26 -11.98
C ALA A 245 12.75 14.16 -12.40
N ASN A 246 14.05 14.35 -12.14
CA ASN A 246 15.09 13.39 -12.45
C ASN A 246 14.99 12.13 -11.58
N ALA A 247 14.66 12.26 -10.30
CA ALA A 247 14.34 11.10 -9.44
C ALA A 247 13.20 10.28 -10.04
N LEU A 248 12.09 10.90 -10.43
CA LEU A 248 10.95 10.21 -11.06
C LEU A 248 11.31 9.57 -12.42
N LYS A 249 12.14 10.25 -13.24
CA LYS A 249 12.65 9.70 -14.51
C LYS A 249 13.54 8.47 -14.27
N LYS A 250 14.39 8.49 -13.24
CA LYS A 250 15.22 7.35 -12.84
C LYS A 250 14.37 6.19 -12.33
N VAL A 251 13.31 6.47 -11.53
CA VAL A 251 12.35 5.44 -11.11
C VAL A 251 11.76 4.73 -12.33
N ALA A 252 11.28 5.49 -13.32
CA ALA A 252 10.66 4.91 -14.52
C ALA A 252 11.67 4.18 -15.44
N GLY A 253 12.93 4.62 -15.45
CA GLY A 253 14.00 4.03 -16.27
C GLY A 253 14.78 2.91 -15.57
N HIS A 254 14.50 2.61 -14.30
CA HIS A 254 15.19 1.56 -13.54
C HIS A 254 14.63 0.17 -13.87
N PRO A 255 15.46 -0.89 -13.96
CA PRO A 255 15.00 -2.25 -14.28
C PRO A 255 13.93 -2.80 -13.34
N TYR A 256 14.02 -2.45 -12.06
CA TYR A 256 13.03 -2.83 -11.05
C TYR A 256 12.02 -1.71 -10.79
N ALA A 257 12.11 -0.59 -11.51
CA ALA A 257 11.28 0.60 -11.28
C ALA A 257 11.16 0.94 -9.79
N SER A 258 9.94 1.05 -9.28
CA SER A 258 9.63 1.23 -7.86
C SER A 258 9.10 -0.05 -7.19
N LEU A 259 9.30 -1.22 -7.81
CA LEU A 259 8.75 -2.48 -7.29
C LEU A 259 9.31 -2.82 -5.91
N MET A 260 8.42 -3.35 -5.09
CA MET A 260 8.69 -3.81 -3.73
C MET A 260 8.37 -5.31 -3.65
N PHE A 261 9.39 -6.11 -3.36
CA PHE A 261 9.29 -7.59 -3.36
C PHE A 261 8.85 -8.17 -2.01
N HIS A 262 8.89 -7.38 -0.94
CA HIS A 262 8.49 -7.86 0.37
C HIS A 262 7.03 -8.35 0.40
N PRO A 263 6.70 -9.51 1.02
CA PRO A 263 5.35 -10.09 1.00
C PRO A 263 4.24 -9.16 1.52
N ASN A 264 4.57 -8.27 2.45
CA ASN A 264 3.63 -7.31 3.01
C ASN A 264 3.45 -6.02 2.17
N SER A 265 4.20 -5.84 1.07
CA SER A 265 4.20 -4.62 0.26
C SER A 265 2.80 -4.23 -0.23
N ARG A 266 1.96 -5.22 -0.60
CA ARG A 266 0.59 -4.99 -1.06
C ARG A 266 -0.28 -4.24 -0.04
N THR A 267 -0.14 -4.55 1.24
CA THR A 267 -0.91 -3.88 2.31
C THR A 267 -0.53 -2.41 2.46
N PHE A 268 0.73 -2.07 2.19
CA PHE A 268 1.30 -0.75 2.40
C PHE A 268 1.60 0.01 1.10
N SER A 269 1.18 -0.51 -0.07
CA SER A 269 1.49 0.04 -1.39
C SER A 269 1.13 1.52 -1.57
N HIS A 270 0.14 2.00 -0.83
CA HIS A 270 -0.31 3.40 -0.85
C HIS A 270 0.57 4.36 -0.03
N LEU A 271 1.59 3.84 0.66
CA LEU A 271 2.59 4.65 1.38
C LEU A 271 3.77 5.03 0.50
N PHE A 272 4.03 4.30 -0.59
CA PHE A 272 5.26 4.36 -1.35
C PHE A 272 5.35 5.64 -2.18
N PHE A 273 6.57 6.13 -2.43
CA PHE A 273 6.87 7.30 -3.28
C PHE A 273 6.37 7.13 -4.72
N ALA A 274 6.45 5.91 -5.22
CA ALA A 274 5.92 5.51 -6.52
C ALA A 274 5.25 4.14 -6.42
N GLN A 275 4.45 3.76 -7.44
CA GLN A 275 3.69 2.53 -7.41
C GLN A 275 4.60 1.30 -7.22
N GLY A 276 4.55 0.71 -6.03
CA GLY A 276 5.43 -0.39 -5.61
C GLY A 276 5.00 -1.78 -6.07
N LEU A 277 3.96 -1.89 -6.90
CA LEU A 277 3.40 -3.16 -7.36
C LEU A 277 3.15 -3.12 -8.87
N ASP A 278 3.46 -4.23 -9.53
CA ASP A 278 3.05 -4.44 -10.91
C ASP A 278 1.54 -4.70 -10.95
N SER A 279 0.78 -3.82 -11.60
CA SER A 279 -0.67 -3.97 -11.71
C SER A 279 -1.11 -3.90 -13.16
N THR A 280 -1.76 -4.98 -13.61
CA THR A 280 -2.38 -5.10 -14.94
C THR A 280 -3.54 -4.10 -15.14
N PHE A 281 -4.06 -3.50 -14.06
CA PHE A 281 -5.14 -2.49 -14.05
C PHE A 281 -4.62 -1.09 -13.67
N ALA A 282 -3.48 -0.68 -14.23
CA ALA A 282 -2.71 0.50 -13.84
C ALA A 282 -3.42 1.86 -13.95
N GLY A 283 -4.59 1.96 -14.55
CA GLY A 283 -5.25 3.26 -14.75
C GLY A 283 -6.09 3.75 -13.57
N LEU A 284 -7.18 3.06 -13.27
CA LEU A 284 -8.18 3.50 -12.27
C LEU A 284 -7.81 3.16 -10.83
N LEU A 285 -7.06 2.06 -10.64
CA LEU A 285 -6.71 1.52 -9.32
C LEU A 285 -5.33 1.96 -8.83
N ALA A 286 -4.57 2.70 -9.66
CA ALA A 286 -3.27 3.22 -9.26
C ALA A 286 -3.41 4.20 -8.09
N SER A 287 -2.74 3.93 -6.99
CA SER A 287 -2.71 4.81 -5.80
C SER A 287 -1.96 6.11 -6.04
N HIS A 288 -1.12 6.17 -7.07
CA HIS A 288 -0.35 7.33 -7.47
C HIS A 288 -0.72 7.79 -8.88
N PRO A 289 -0.58 9.10 -9.19
CA PRO A 289 -0.65 9.58 -10.57
C PRO A 289 0.42 8.92 -11.43
N PRO A 290 0.21 8.80 -12.75
CA PRO A 290 1.25 8.33 -13.66
C PRO A 290 2.54 9.16 -13.50
N LEU A 291 3.71 8.49 -13.50
CA LEU A 291 5.01 9.18 -13.37
C LEU A 291 5.18 10.23 -14.46
N SER A 292 4.71 9.96 -15.68
CA SER A 292 4.73 10.92 -16.79
C SER A 292 4.00 12.22 -16.48
N ASP A 293 2.89 12.15 -15.76
CA ASP A 293 2.08 13.31 -15.41
C ASP A 293 2.76 14.14 -14.31
N ARG A 294 3.33 13.45 -13.29
CA ARG A 294 4.14 14.09 -12.26
C ARG A 294 5.37 14.80 -12.85
N ILE A 295 6.09 14.13 -13.76
CA ILE A 295 7.27 14.70 -14.43
C ILE A 295 6.88 15.96 -15.25
N ARG A 296 5.79 15.90 -16.04
CA ARG A 296 5.35 17.06 -16.84
C ARG A 296 4.90 18.24 -15.99
N GLN A 297 4.37 18.02 -14.78
CA GLN A 297 4.06 19.11 -13.85
C GLN A 297 5.30 19.81 -13.33
N LEU A 298 6.39 19.07 -13.12
CA LEU A 298 7.68 19.59 -12.65
C LEU A 298 8.53 20.17 -13.79
N GLN A 299 8.42 19.57 -14.96
CA GLN A 299 9.17 19.94 -16.16
C GLN A 299 8.25 19.88 -17.39
N PRO A 300 7.54 20.99 -17.73
CA PRO A 300 6.58 21.01 -18.85
C PRO A 300 7.20 20.67 -20.20
N ASP A 301 8.47 21.03 -20.41
CA ASP A 301 9.20 20.80 -21.67
C ASP A 301 9.88 19.42 -21.75
N TRP A 302 9.47 18.47 -20.89
CA TRP A 302 10.06 17.14 -20.89
C TRP A 302 9.77 16.38 -22.20
N ASP A 303 10.82 15.87 -22.82
CA ASP A 303 10.83 15.17 -24.12
C ASP A 303 10.23 13.74 -24.10
N GLY A 304 9.82 13.26 -22.93
CA GLY A 304 9.27 11.91 -22.76
C GLY A 304 10.33 10.83 -22.51
N GLN A 305 11.63 11.17 -22.43
CA GLN A 305 12.69 10.19 -22.20
C GLN A 305 12.95 9.97 -20.71
N TYR A 306 13.05 8.70 -20.33
CA TYR A 306 13.43 8.29 -18.98
C TYR A 306 14.94 8.12 -18.84
N ILE A 307 15.45 8.36 -17.65
CA ILE A 307 16.88 8.20 -17.34
C ILE A 307 17.12 6.73 -16.97
N ARG A 308 17.85 6.00 -17.82
CA ARG A 308 18.26 4.62 -17.52
C ARG A 308 19.32 4.63 -16.43
N SER A 309 19.05 3.96 -15.31
CA SER A 309 20.09 3.71 -14.32
C SER A 309 20.83 2.41 -14.70
N ASN A 310 22.13 2.52 -14.90
CA ASN A 310 23.00 1.37 -15.02
C ASN A 310 23.12 0.71 -13.63
N VAL A 311 22.21 -0.19 -13.31
CA VAL A 311 22.44 -1.13 -12.22
C VAL A 311 23.46 -2.12 -12.75
N GLY A 312 24.70 -2.00 -12.29
CA GLY A 312 25.67 -3.07 -12.50
C GLY A 312 25.05 -4.35 -11.98
N MET A 313 24.74 -5.28 -12.89
CA MET A 313 24.38 -6.63 -12.49
C MET A 313 25.55 -7.14 -11.64
N ARG A 314 25.35 -7.22 -10.32
CA ARG A 314 26.19 -8.13 -9.53
C ARG A 314 25.91 -9.50 -10.13
N GLN A 315 26.88 -10.01 -10.89
CA GLN A 315 26.91 -11.42 -11.25
C GLN A 315 26.80 -12.19 -9.93
N ALA A 316 25.75 -12.99 -9.85
CA ALA A 316 25.63 -13.98 -8.81
C ALA A 316 26.74 -15.01 -9.11
N ASP A 317 27.83 -14.94 -8.34
CA ASP A 317 28.80 -16.03 -8.21
C ASP A 317 28.26 -17.11 -7.25
#